data_3fb34df0ba49caebab56c8b91d2462aa
#
_entry.id   3fb34df0ba49caebab56c8b91d2462aa
#
_cell.length_a   1.000
_cell.length_b   1.000
_cell.length_c   1.000
_cell.angle_alpha   90.00
_cell.angle_beta   90.00
_cell.angle_gamma   90.00
#
_symmetry.space_group_name_H-M   'P 1'
#
loop_
_entity.id
_entity.type
_entity.pdbx_description
1 polymer ?
#
loop_
_entity_poly.entity_id
_entity_poly.type
_entity_poly.pdbx_seq_one_letter_code
_entity_poly.pdbx_strand_id
1 'polypeptide(L)'
;FSSRAESGSAFQRLWEYCDILIVPGHADYCFDQKYGFRDYRGGGRSSGRETIGRVAAGAIASKLLGELGIVLTTYAKSIGPVTVDEADYDFTEITNNSFYLPNKDAAKKAAEYVSTLMEQMDSCGGLIECRVDHLPAGLGEPVFDKLDALLAQAIMSIGAVKGVEIGDGFQSASSTGSTNNDPFCMQQGQVMKTSNHPVELWVA
;
A
#
# COMPACT_ATOMS: atom_id res chain seq x y z
N PHE A 1 -4.71 -41.90 43.92
CA PHE A 1 -5.36 -40.71 43.38
C PHE A 1 -4.28 -39.66 43.17
N SER A 2 -3.77 -39.64 41.99
CA SER A 2 -2.69 -38.78 41.54
C SER A 2 -3.30 -37.45 41.12
N SER A 3 -3.07 -36.38 41.84
CA SER A 3 -3.29 -34.99 41.44
C SER A 3 -2.24 -34.60 40.39
N ARG A 4 -2.47 -35.01 39.15
CA ARG A 4 -1.87 -34.36 37.97
C ARG A 4 -2.81 -33.25 37.58
N ALA A 5 -2.86 -32.21 38.37
CA ALA A 5 -3.52 -31.00 38.05
C ALA A 5 -2.50 -29.91 37.79
N GLU A 6 -2.62 -29.29 36.62
CA GLU A 6 -2.53 -27.88 36.44
C GLU A 6 -1.16 -27.21 36.48
N SER A 7 -0.28 -27.67 35.62
CA SER A 7 0.76 -26.80 35.08
C SER A 7 0.52 -26.56 33.58
N GLY A 8 -0.72 -26.32 33.22
CA GLY A 8 -0.99 -25.59 31.97
C GLY A 8 -0.34 -24.23 32.14
N SER A 9 0.77 -23.97 31.41
CA SER A 9 1.50 -22.72 31.51
C SER A 9 0.53 -21.55 31.38
N ALA A 10 0.78 -20.43 32.03
CA ALA A 10 -0.01 -19.20 31.87
C ALA A 10 -0.21 -18.86 30.37
N PHE A 11 0.74 -19.28 29.56
CA PHE A 11 0.71 -19.23 28.09
C PHE A 11 -0.42 -20.09 27.50
N GLN A 12 -0.63 -21.31 27.98
CA GLN A 12 -1.66 -22.20 27.46
C GLN A 12 -3.08 -21.73 27.81
N ARG A 13 -3.24 -21.12 28.96
CA ARG A 13 -4.49 -20.46 29.36
C ARG A 13 -4.77 -19.19 28.56
N LEU A 14 -3.76 -18.40 28.22
CA LEU A 14 -3.88 -17.25 27.30
C LEU A 14 -4.40 -17.68 25.92
N TRP A 15 -3.97 -18.82 25.40
CA TRP A 15 -4.43 -19.33 24.10
C TRP A 15 -5.90 -19.76 24.14
N GLU A 16 -6.38 -20.36 25.22
CA GLU A 16 -7.79 -20.71 25.38
C GLU A 16 -8.69 -19.46 25.43
N TYR A 17 -8.18 -18.34 25.98
CA TYR A 17 -8.88 -17.05 25.93
C TYR A 17 -8.86 -16.42 24.53
N CYS A 18 -7.80 -16.59 23.76
CA CYS A 18 -7.71 -16.03 22.40
C CYS A 18 -8.71 -16.65 21.43
N ASP A 19 -9.14 -17.89 21.66
CA ASP A 19 -10.16 -18.56 20.85
C ASP A 19 -11.55 -17.94 21.04
N ILE A 20 -11.79 -17.31 22.17
CA ILE A 20 -13.07 -16.69 22.55
C ILE A 20 -13.07 -15.19 22.31
N LEU A 21 -11.92 -14.52 22.38
CA LEU A 21 -11.81 -13.09 22.27
C LEU A 21 -11.75 -12.63 20.80
N ILE A 22 -12.70 -11.82 20.42
CA ILE A 22 -12.71 -11.10 19.14
C ILE A 22 -11.90 -9.80 19.33
N VAL A 23 -10.83 -9.66 18.57
CA VAL A 23 -9.98 -8.47 18.63
C VAL A 23 -10.63 -7.34 17.84
N PRO A 24 -10.87 -6.17 18.45
CA PRO A 24 -11.41 -5.02 17.75
C PRO A 24 -10.54 -4.61 16.56
N GLY A 25 -11.16 -4.30 15.42
CA GLY A 25 -10.44 -3.94 14.20
C GLY A 25 -9.86 -5.11 13.40
N HIS A 26 -9.98 -6.35 13.88
CA HIS A 26 -9.58 -7.55 13.17
C HIS A 26 -10.77 -8.24 12.49
N ALA A 27 -10.47 -9.12 11.53
CA ALA A 27 -11.48 -9.87 10.79
C ALA A 27 -12.00 -11.11 11.54
N ASP A 28 -11.66 -11.29 12.81
CA ASP A 28 -11.93 -12.45 13.63
C ASP A 28 -13.41 -12.86 13.59
N TYR A 29 -14.29 -11.93 13.91
CA TYR A 29 -15.74 -12.17 13.89
C TYR A 29 -16.23 -12.57 12.50
N CYS A 30 -15.76 -11.90 11.46
CA CYS A 30 -16.17 -12.18 10.09
C CYS A 30 -15.72 -13.58 9.63
N PHE A 31 -14.54 -14.01 10.04
CA PHE A 31 -14.04 -15.35 9.73
C PHE A 31 -14.82 -16.43 10.46
N ASP A 32 -15.13 -16.24 11.75
CA ASP A 32 -15.97 -17.17 12.50
C ASP A 32 -17.37 -17.29 11.87
N GLN A 33 -17.97 -16.17 11.46
CA GLN A 33 -19.28 -16.17 10.80
C GLN A 33 -19.24 -16.83 9.41
N LYS A 34 -18.16 -16.61 8.66
CA LYS A 34 -18.05 -17.10 7.28
C LYS A 34 -17.64 -18.57 7.20
N TYR A 35 -16.70 -18.99 8.03
CA TYR A 35 -16.04 -20.29 7.93
C TYR A 35 -16.36 -21.22 9.10
N GLY A 36 -16.98 -20.72 10.17
CA GLY A 36 -17.25 -21.47 11.41
C GLY A 36 -16.03 -21.65 12.30
N PHE A 37 -14.88 -21.15 11.90
CA PHE A 37 -13.63 -21.17 12.66
C PHE A 37 -12.64 -20.12 12.13
N ARG A 38 -11.66 -19.77 12.94
CA ARG A 38 -10.53 -18.93 12.55
C ARG A 38 -9.20 -19.51 13.06
N ASP A 39 -8.10 -19.13 12.44
CA ASP A 39 -6.79 -19.40 12.98
C ASP A 39 -6.37 -18.30 13.97
N TYR A 40 -6.72 -18.52 15.25
CA TYR A 40 -6.38 -17.58 16.33
C TYR A 40 -4.87 -17.50 16.63
N ARG A 41 -4.06 -18.44 16.12
CA ARG A 41 -2.61 -18.52 16.33
C ARG A 41 -1.77 -17.72 15.35
N GLY A 42 -2.36 -16.71 14.72
CA GLY A 42 -1.64 -15.81 13.82
C GLY A 42 -2.29 -15.62 12.46
N GLY A 43 -3.59 -15.96 12.34
CA GLY A 43 -4.42 -15.66 11.18
C GLY A 43 -4.16 -16.53 9.95
N GLY A 44 -3.24 -17.49 9.99
CA GLY A 44 -2.97 -18.38 8.87
C GLY A 44 -2.76 -17.61 7.55
N ARG A 45 -3.54 -17.94 6.52
CA ARG A 45 -3.52 -17.28 5.21
C ARG A 45 -4.19 -15.90 5.18
N SER A 46 -4.93 -15.52 6.20
CA SER A 46 -5.48 -14.17 6.36
C SER A 46 -4.49 -13.19 7.01
N SER A 47 -3.33 -13.67 7.47
CA SER A 47 -2.27 -12.86 8.04
C SER A 47 -1.57 -12.00 6.99
N GLY A 48 -1.05 -10.85 7.41
CA GLY A 48 -0.17 -9.99 6.59
C GLY A 48 1.04 -10.72 5.99
N ARG A 49 1.40 -11.91 6.49
CA ARG A 49 2.42 -12.80 5.90
C ARG A 49 2.12 -13.23 4.46
N GLU A 50 0.88 -13.18 4.01
CA GLU A 50 0.51 -13.42 2.61
C GLU A 50 1.22 -12.47 1.64
N THR A 51 1.62 -11.28 2.09
CA THR A 51 2.37 -10.32 1.28
C THR A 51 3.75 -10.83 0.84
N ILE A 52 4.32 -11.84 1.48
CA ILE A 52 5.57 -12.49 1.04
C ILE A 52 5.47 -12.94 -0.41
N GLY A 53 4.36 -13.56 -0.80
CA GLY A 53 4.13 -14.00 -2.18
C GLY A 53 4.11 -12.83 -3.16
N ARG A 54 3.48 -11.71 -2.78
CA ARG A 54 3.44 -10.49 -3.60
C ARG A 54 4.82 -9.87 -3.75
N VAL A 55 5.59 -9.80 -2.67
CA VAL A 55 6.97 -9.24 -2.70
C VAL A 55 7.86 -10.11 -3.59
N ALA A 56 7.81 -11.43 -3.45
CA ALA A 56 8.60 -12.34 -4.28
C ALA A 56 8.24 -12.24 -5.77
N ALA A 57 6.93 -12.26 -6.10
CA ALA A 57 6.46 -12.10 -7.46
C ALA A 57 6.79 -10.70 -8.02
N GLY A 58 6.64 -9.66 -7.20
CA GLY A 58 6.98 -8.29 -7.54
C GLY A 58 8.45 -8.10 -7.88
N ALA A 59 9.35 -8.75 -7.15
CA ALA A 59 10.78 -8.71 -7.44
C ALA A 59 11.12 -9.30 -8.82
N ILE A 60 10.42 -10.36 -9.23
CA ILE A 60 10.59 -10.97 -10.57
C ILE A 60 9.96 -10.06 -11.63
N ALA A 61 8.75 -9.58 -11.40
CA ALA A 61 8.04 -8.69 -12.30
C ALA A 61 8.80 -7.38 -12.54
N SER A 62 9.39 -6.80 -11.48
CA SER A 62 10.19 -5.58 -11.59
C SER A 62 11.41 -5.74 -12.52
N LYS A 63 12.06 -6.91 -12.51
CA LYS A 63 13.15 -7.20 -13.46
C LYS A 63 12.64 -7.24 -14.89
N LEU A 64 11.52 -7.93 -15.13
CA LEU A 64 10.91 -8.02 -16.45
C LEU A 64 10.49 -6.64 -16.97
N LEU A 65 9.86 -5.83 -16.13
CA LEU A 65 9.45 -4.47 -16.49
C LEU A 65 10.66 -3.58 -16.79
N GLY A 66 11.76 -3.73 -16.02
CA GLY A 66 13.02 -3.05 -16.31
C GLY A 66 13.62 -3.37 -17.67
N GLU A 67 13.55 -4.64 -18.12
CA GLU A 67 13.96 -5.03 -19.49
C GLU A 67 13.09 -4.36 -20.58
N LEU A 68 11.85 -4.01 -20.25
CA LEU A 68 10.95 -3.26 -21.13
C LEU A 68 11.14 -1.73 -21.02
N GLY A 69 12.06 -1.28 -20.16
CA GLY A 69 12.33 0.13 -19.91
C GLY A 69 11.36 0.82 -18.97
N ILE A 70 10.43 0.08 -18.34
CA ILE A 70 9.45 0.60 -17.39
C ILE A 70 10.11 0.70 -16.02
N VAL A 71 10.03 1.88 -15.39
CA VAL A 71 10.64 2.14 -14.09
C VAL A 71 9.55 2.40 -13.06
N LEU A 72 9.61 1.67 -11.94
CA LEU A 72 8.72 1.87 -10.80
C LEU A 72 9.50 2.48 -9.64
N THR A 73 9.02 3.62 -9.14
CA THR A 73 9.56 4.27 -7.96
C THR A 73 8.47 4.34 -6.89
N THR A 74 8.64 3.59 -5.81
CA THR A 74 7.67 3.51 -4.72
C THR A 74 8.26 4.07 -3.44
N TYR A 75 7.51 4.93 -2.78
CA TYR A 75 7.95 5.62 -1.56
C TYR A 75 6.78 5.96 -0.66
N ALA A 76 7.09 6.25 0.61
CA ALA A 76 6.10 6.81 1.52
C ALA A 76 5.97 8.32 1.28
N LYS A 77 4.76 8.78 0.97
CA LYS A 77 4.43 10.21 0.85
C LYS A 77 4.17 10.84 2.21
N SER A 78 3.55 10.06 3.11
CA SER A 78 3.34 10.50 4.50
C SER A 78 3.36 9.35 5.49
N ILE A 79 3.75 9.67 6.72
CA ILE A 79 3.64 8.79 7.90
C ILE A 79 2.91 9.60 8.97
N GLY A 80 1.69 9.19 9.30
CA GLY A 80 0.81 10.00 10.15
C GLY A 80 0.68 11.44 9.64
N PRO A 81 0.95 12.45 10.46
CA PRO A 81 0.87 13.86 10.06
C PRO A 81 2.11 14.36 9.30
N VAL A 82 3.18 13.57 9.23
CA VAL A 82 4.42 13.96 8.53
C VAL A 82 4.26 13.67 7.05
N THR A 83 4.13 14.73 6.26
CA THR A 83 3.99 14.67 4.80
C THR A 83 5.18 15.35 4.14
N VAL A 84 5.56 14.89 2.96
CA VAL A 84 6.59 15.50 2.13
C VAL A 84 5.93 16.12 0.91
N ASP A 85 6.22 17.39 0.65
CA ASP A 85 5.77 18.07 -0.57
C ASP A 85 6.62 17.64 -1.77
N GLU A 86 6.01 17.58 -2.95
CA GLU A 86 6.69 17.11 -4.17
C GLU A 86 7.93 17.93 -4.53
N ALA A 87 7.92 19.24 -4.21
CA ALA A 87 9.04 20.12 -4.43
C ALA A 87 10.29 19.74 -3.61
N ASP A 88 10.10 18.98 -2.51
CA ASP A 88 11.14 18.58 -1.57
C ASP A 88 11.55 17.10 -1.73
N TYR A 89 11.12 16.44 -2.80
CA TYR A 89 11.47 15.04 -3.06
C TYR A 89 12.93 14.88 -3.47
N ASP A 90 13.63 14.07 -2.73
CA ASP A 90 14.92 13.48 -3.09
C ASP A 90 14.77 11.94 -3.12
N PHE A 91 14.59 11.40 -4.31
CA PHE A 91 14.40 9.96 -4.49
C PHE A 91 15.63 9.12 -4.10
N THR A 92 16.79 9.73 -3.98
CA THR A 92 18.00 9.03 -3.48
C THR A 92 17.90 8.71 -1.99
N GLU A 93 17.07 9.45 -1.25
CA GLU A 93 16.86 9.23 0.18
C GLU A 93 15.88 8.07 0.50
N ILE A 94 15.12 7.58 -0.47
CA ILE A 94 14.12 6.51 -0.24
C ILE A 94 14.75 5.28 0.43
N THR A 95 15.93 4.87 -0.03
CA THR A 95 16.63 3.68 0.49
C THR A 95 17.54 3.98 1.67
N ASN A 96 17.73 5.26 2.03
CA ASN A 96 18.63 5.72 3.08
C ASN A 96 17.94 5.85 4.45
N ASN A 97 16.64 5.64 4.52
CA ASN A 97 15.90 5.69 5.78
C ASN A 97 14.88 4.54 5.91
N SER A 98 14.53 4.20 7.15
CA SER A 98 13.66 3.06 7.45
C SER A 98 12.20 3.26 7.07
N PHE A 99 11.80 4.47 6.73
CA PHE A 99 10.42 4.81 6.38
C PHE A 99 10.19 4.93 4.88
N TYR A 100 11.26 4.84 4.08
CA TYR A 100 11.21 5.04 2.63
C TYR A 100 10.63 6.40 2.22
N LEU A 101 10.82 7.44 3.05
CA LEU A 101 10.44 8.81 2.75
C LEU A 101 11.47 9.45 1.81
N PRO A 102 11.04 10.19 0.78
CA PRO A 102 11.94 10.86 -0.17
C PRO A 102 12.47 12.20 0.40
N ASN A 103 12.70 12.28 1.70
CA ASN A 103 13.23 13.46 2.37
C ASN A 103 13.83 13.10 3.73
N LYS A 104 15.06 13.48 3.94
CA LYS A 104 15.83 13.14 5.15
C LYS A 104 15.26 13.74 6.44
N ASP A 105 14.82 14.99 6.38
CA ASP A 105 14.32 15.69 7.57
C ASP A 105 12.90 15.20 7.92
N ALA A 106 12.08 14.91 6.93
CA ALA A 106 10.80 14.25 7.13
C ALA A 106 10.98 12.85 7.74
N ALA A 107 11.98 12.10 7.30
CA ALA A 107 12.27 10.78 7.87
C ALA A 107 12.65 10.85 9.37
N LYS A 108 13.39 11.87 9.78
CA LYS A 108 13.68 12.10 11.22
C LYS A 108 12.41 12.43 12.01
N LYS A 109 11.59 13.35 11.50
CA LYS A 109 10.32 13.71 12.14
C LYS A 109 9.39 12.51 12.24
N ALA A 110 9.33 11.68 11.21
CA ALA A 110 8.54 10.44 11.23
C ALA A 110 9.06 9.46 12.29
N ALA A 111 10.38 9.32 12.43
CA ALA A 111 10.98 8.47 13.47
C ALA A 111 10.61 8.94 14.88
N GLU A 112 10.70 10.23 15.16
CA GLU A 112 10.31 10.83 16.45
C GLU A 112 8.82 10.61 16.73
N TYR A 113 7.98 10.85 15.72
CA TYR A 113 6.53 10.66 15.83
C TYR A 113 6.16 9.18 16.12
N VAL A 114 6.71 8.25 15.34
CA VAL A 114 6.46 6.82 15.53
C VAL A 114 6.98 6.34 16.89
N SER A 115 8.14 6.84 17.33
CA SER A 115 8.68 6.51 18.66
C SER A 115 7.71 6.93 19.79
N THR A 116 7.13 8.13 19.69
CA THR A 116 6.12 8.61 20.64
C THR A 116 4.87 7.70 20.64
N LEU A 117 4.40 7.26 19.48
CA LEU A 117 3.25 6.35 19.41
C LEU A 117 3.58 4.98 20.01
N MET A 118 4.79 4.47 19.78
CA MET A 118 5.23 3.20 20.37
C MET A 118 5.22 3.24 21.90
N GLU A 119 5.64 4.36 22.51
CA GLU A 119 5.56 4.57 23.96
C GLU A 119 4.11 4.58 24.48
N GLN A 120 3.19 5.04 23.63
CA GLN A 120 1.75 5.07 23.93
C GLN A 120 1.03 3.75 23.56
N MET A 121 1.75 2.75 23.02
CA MET A 121 1.19 1.50 22.49
C MET A 121 0.13 1.77 21.39
N ASP A 122 0.37 2.77 20.56
CA ASP A 122 -0.51 3.19 19.48
C ASP A 122 0.19 3.07 18.10
N SER A 123 -0.55 3.33 17.02
CA SER A 123 -0.08 3.24 15.65
C SER A 123 -0.64 4.37 14.79
N CYS A 124 -0.03 4.61 13.64
CA CYS A 124 -0.55 5.55 12.65
C CYS A 124 -0.67 4.88 11.28
N GLY A 125 -1.42 5.52 10.42
CA GLY A 125 -1.45 5.22 8.99
C GLY A 125 -0.39 6.03 8.22
N GLY A 126 -0.43 5.88 6.89
CA GLY A 126 0.42 6.63 5.98
C GLY A 126 -0.09 6.54 4.55
N LEU A 127 0.53 7.29 3.67
CA LEU A 127 0.30 7.25 2.24
C LEU A 127 1.55 6.70 1.55
N ILE A 128 1.35 5.73 0.70
CA ILE A 128 2.38 5.20 -0.20
C ILE A 128 2.05 5.69 -1.60
N GLU A 129 3.04 6.22 -2.28
CA GLU A 129 2.93 6.63 -3.67
C GLU A 129 3.83 5.75 -4.54
N CYS A 130 3.32 5.34 -5.69
CA CYS A 130 4.08 4.59 -6.69
C CYS A 130 4.03 5.36 -8.00
N ARG A 131 5.18 5.80 -8.46
CA ARG A 131 5.36 6.42 -9.76
C ARG A 131 5.82 5.37 -10.76
N VAL A 132 5.20 5.37 -11.92
CA VAL A 132 5.55 4.47 -13.02
C VAL A 132 5.94 5.32 -14.21
N ASP A 133 7.20 5.23 -14.62
CA ASP A 133 7.73 5.97 -15.76
C ASP A 133 7.89 5.03 -16.97
N HIS A 134 7.73 5.60 -18.17
CA HIS A 134 7.88 4.91 -19.47
C HIS A 134 6.86 3.78 -19.71
N LEU A 135 5.67 3.90 -19.14
CA LEU A 135 4.60 2.95 -19.40
C LEU A 135 4.10 3.13 -20.85
N PRO A 136 4.08 2.09 -21.66
CA PRO A 136 3.60 2.20 -23.05
C PRO A 136 2.08 2.47 -23.05
N ALA A 137 1.64 3.25 -24.01
CA ALA A 137 0.21 3.40 -24.29
C ALA A 137 -0.39 2.08 -24.80
N GLY A 138 -1.68 1.88 -24.57
CA GLY A 138 -2.38 0.72 -25.08
C GLY A 138 -2.56 -0.43 -24.10
N LEU A 139 -2.43 -0.16 -22.78
CA LEU A 139 -2.63 -1.15 -21.71
C LEU A 139 -4.05 -1.06 -21.13
N GLY A 140 -4.55 -2.21 -20.69
CA GLY A 140 -5.90 -2.34 -20.15
C GLY A 140 -6.95 -2.57 -21.24
N GLU A 141 -8.13 -2.99 -20.83
CA GLU A 141 -9.25 -3.31 -21.69
C GLU A 141 -10.56 -2.70 -21.16
N PRO A 142 -11.42 -2.14 -22.03
CA PRO A 142 -12.74 -1.73 -21.59
C PRO A 142 -13.60 -3.00 -21.33
N VAL A 143 -14.57 -3.00 -20.50
CA VAL A 143 -15.14 -1.96 -19.64
C VAL A 143 -14.63 -2.14 -18.20
N PHE A 144 -14.37 -3.40 -17.79
CA PHE A 144 -14.05 -3.79 -16.43
C PHE A 144 -12.54 -3.99 -16.19
N ASP A 145 -11.78 -4.20 -17.25
CA ASP A 145 -10.35 -4.53 -17.17
C ASP A 145 -9.46 -3.33 -17.53
N LYS A 146 -9.95 -2.11 -17.28
CA LYS A 146 -9.12 -0.92 -17.35
C LYS A 146 -7.92 -1.06 -16.43
N LEU A 147 -6.79 -0.51 -16.81
CA LEU A 147 -5.56 -0.64 -16.03
C LEU A 147 -5.71 -0.07 -14.61
N ASP A 148 -6.39 1.07 -14.44
CA ASP A 148 -6.70 1.67 -13.15
C ASP A 148 -7.54 0.74 -12.27
N ALA A 149 -8.55 0.07 -12.85
CA ALA A 149 -9.41 -0.88 -12.16
C ALA A 149 -8.62 -2.11 -11.68
N LEU A 150 -7.76 -2.66 -12.56
CA LEU A 150 -6.91 -3.81 -12.22
C LEU A 150 -5.86 -3.45 -11.16
N LEU A 151 -5.24 -2.27 -11.27
CA LEU A 151 -4.30 -1.77 -10.26
C LEU A 151 -4.99 -1.55 -8.92
N ALA A 152 -6.17 -0.92 -8.91
CA ALA A 152 -6.94 -0.70 -7.69
C ALA A 152 -7.34 -2.05 -7.04
N GLN A 153 -7.78 -3.03 -7.81
CA GLN A 153 -8.08 -4.37 -7.33
C GLN A 153 -6.85 -5.04 -6.70
N ALA A 154 -5.70 -4.97 -7.37
CA ALA A 154 -4.46 -5.56 -6.88
C ALA A 154 -3.99 -4.89 -5.58
N ILE A 155 -3.99 -3.56 -5.52
CA ILE A 155 -3.57 -2.78 -4.36
C ILE A 155 -4.52 -2.99 -3.18
N MET A 156 -5.84 -2.96 -3.41
CA MET A 156 -6.84 -3.21 -2.37
C MET A 156 -6.81 -4.65 -1.83
N SER A 157 -6.17 -5.58 -2.54
CA SER A 157 -5.94 -6.94 -2.04
C SER A 157 -4.83 -7.02 -0.98
N ILE A 158 -4.04 -5.98 -0.82
CA ILE A 158 -2.98 -5.89 0.21
C ILE A 158 -3.65 -5.59 1.55
N GLY A 159 -3.29 -6.35 2.58
CA GLY A 159 -3.81 -6.11 3.93
C GLY A 159 -3.54 -4.69 4.42
N ALA A 160 -4.47 -4.12 5.16
CA ALA A 160 -4.46 -2.76 5.72
C ALA A 160 -4.61 -1.60 4.72
N VAL A 161 -4.56 -1.82 3.42
CA VAL A 161 -4.92 -0.79 2.43
C VAL A 161 -6.41 -0.45 2.57
N LYS A 162 -6.74 0.85 2.61
CA LYS A 162 -8.10 1.36 2.81
C LYS A 162 -8.58 2.29 1.71
N GLY A 163 -7.70 2.72 0.83
CA GLY A 163 -8.03 3.56 -0.30
C GLY A 163 -6.95 3.52 -1.35
N VAL A 164 -7.34 3.81 -2.58
CA VAL A 164 -6.47 3.93 -3.75
C VAL A 164 -6.92 5.14 -4.53
N GLU A 165 -5.97 5.93 -4.95
CA GLU A 165 -6.17 7.05 -5.85
C GLU A 165 -5.23 6.88 -7.04
N ILE A 166 -5.66 7.35 -8.22
CA ILE A 166 -4.88 7.32 -9.45
C ILE A 166 -4.88 8.73 -10.03
N GLY A 167 -3.71 9.25 -10.41
CA GLY A 167 -3.54 10.64 -10.80
C GLY A 167 -3.87 11.58 -9.66
N ASP A 168 -4.62 12.64 -9.95
CA ASP A 168 -5.06 13.61 -8.93
C ASP A 168 -6.10 13.03 -7.95
N GLY A 169 -6.61 11.83 -8.21
CA GLY A 169 -7.53 11.14 -7.32
C GLY A 169 -8.74 12.00 -6.95
N PHE A 170 -9.05 12.10 -5.66
CA PHE A 170 -10.16 12.92 -5.16
C PHE A 170 -9.95 14.43 -5.34
N GLN A 171 -8.73 14.90 -5.55
CA GLN A 171 -8.45 16.32 -5.79
C GLN A 171 -9.06 16.80 -7.10
N SER A 172 -9.25 15.93 -8.09
CA SER A 172 -9.93 16.23 -9.34
C SER A 172 -11.36 16.74 -9.14
N ALA A 173 -12.02 16.40 -8.02
CA ALA A 173 -13.36 16.90 -7.70
C ALA A 173 -13.41 18.42 -7.47
N SER A 174 -12.28 19.04 -7.11
CA SER A 174 -12.14 20.49 -6.92
C SER A 174 -11.54 21.20 -8.16
N SER A 175 -11.13 20.45 -9.17
CA SER A 175 -10.54 20.97 -10.39
C SER A 175 -11.62 21.30 -11.45
N THR A 176 -11.30 22.20 -12.36
CA THR A 176 -12.14 22.43 -13.54
C THR A 176 -11.66 21.54 -14.70
N GLY A 177 -12.54 21.21 -15.64
CA GLY A 177 -12.16 20.41 -16.80
C GLY A 177 -10.97 20.97 -17.59
N SER A 178 -10.87 22.30 -17.68
CA SER A 178 -9.76 22.96 -18.38
C SER A 178 -8.42 22.85 -17.65
N THR A 179 -8.43 22.78 -16.32
CA THR A 179 -7.20 22.62 -15.51
C THR A 179 -6.81 21.17 -15.36
N ASN A 180 -7.78 20.27 -15.47
CA ASN A 180 -7.57 18.83 -15.30
C ASN A 180 -7.27 18.09 -16.62
N ASN A 181 -7.31 18.79 -17.78
CA ASN A 181 -6.94 18.18 -19.06
C ASN A 181 -5.44 18.03 -19.18
N ASP A 182 -5.02 16.89 -19.74
CA ASP A 182 -3.64 16.62 -20.12
C ASP A 182 -3.44 16.87 -21.62
N PRO A 183 -2.92 18.01 -22.03
CA PRO A 183 -2.68 18.28 -23.45
C PRO A 183 -1.60 17.36 -24.02
N PHE A 184 -1.79 16.94 -25.25
CA PHE A 184 -0.78 16.22 -25.98
C PHE A 184 0.18 17.17 -26.70
N CYS A 185 1.44 16.78 -26.77
CA CYS A 185 2.47 17.46 -27.56
C CYS A 185 3.31 16.46 -28.35
N MET A 186 3.96 16.96 -29.38
CA MET A 186 4.95 16.18 -30.13
C MET A 186 6.34 16.48 -29.61
N GLN A 187 7.03 15.47 -29.07
CA GLN A 187 8.44 15.56 -28.67
C GLN A 187 9.23 14.48 -29.40
N GLN A 188 10.27 14.87 -30.11
CA GLN A 188 11.15 13.93 -30.85
C GLN A 188 10.42 12.95 -31.78
N GLY A 189 9.28 13.37 -32.36
CA GLY A 189 8.47 12.51 -33.25
C GLY A 189 7.54 11.54 -32.53
N GLN A 190 7.43 11.62 -31.22
CA GLN A 190 6.48 10.85 -30.40
C GLN A 190 5.41 11.75 -29.79
N VAL A 191 4.20 11.22 -29.67
CA VAL A 191 3.10 11.89 -28.96
C VAL A 191 3.30 11.68 -27.46
N MET A 192 3.36 12.77 -26.72
CA MET A 192 3.52 12.74 -25.28
C MET A 192 2.47 13.64 -24.61
N LYS A 193 2.08 13.34 -23.38
CA LYS A 193 1.29 14.26 -22.54
C LYS A 193 2.21 15.29 -21.91
N THR A 194 1.70 16.50 -21.69
CA THR A 194 2.43 17.59 -21.03
C THR A 194 2.24 17.61 -19.52
N SER A 195 1.21 16.93 -19.04
CA SER A 195 0.83 16.78 -17.64
C SER A 195 0.22 15.40 -17.39
N ASN A 196 -0.06 15.06 -16.16
CA ASN A 196 -0.58 13.75 -15.80
C ASN A 196 -1.62 13.87 -14.66
N HIS A 197 -2.57 14.77 -14.82
CA HIS A 197 -3.63 15.06 -13.86
C HIS A 197 -4.71 13.97 -13.82
N PRO A 198 -5.54 13.79 -14.84
CA PRO A 198 -6.31 12.58 -14.96
C PRO A 198 -5.41 11.53 -15.57
N VAL A 199 -4.93 10.59 -14.80
CA VAL A 199 -4.36 9.38 -15.39
C VAL A 199 -5.52 8.58 -15.99
N GLU A 200 -6.05 9.06 -17.11
CA GLU A 200 -6.79 8.17 -17.99
C GLU A 200 -5.74 7.28 -18.67
N LEU A 201 -5.50 6.14 -18.07
CA LEU A 201 -4.80 5.03 -18.71
C LEU A 201 -5.71 4.42 -19.79
N TRP A 202 -6.23 5.29 -20.65
CA TRP A 202 -6.96 4.89 -21.82
C TRP A 202 -5.99 4.57 -22.94
N VAL A 203 -6.11 3.38 -23.34
CA VAL A 203 -5.75 2.91 -24.63
C VAL A 203 -6.54 3.71 -25.67
N ALA A 204 -5.89 4.54 -26.41
CA ALA A 204 -6.37 4.95 -27.73
C ALA A 204 -5.69 4.06 -28.76
#